data_173e0db71c9b988b25c285611068f04a
#
_entry.id   173e0db71c9b988b25c285611068f04a
#
_cell.length_a   1.000
_cell.length_b   1.000
_cell.length_c   1.000
_cell.angle_alpha   90.00
_cell.angle_beta   90.00
_cell.angle_gamma   90.00
#
_symmetry.space_group_name_H-M   'P 1'
#
loop_
_entity.id
_entity.type
_entity.pdbx_description
1 polymer ?
#
loop_
_entity_poly.entity_id
_entity_poly.type
_entity_poly.pdbx_seq_one_letter_code
_entity_poly.pdbx_strand_id
1 'polypeptide(L)'
;MRGKGIVEATFAAINTLFCQHVAAYTGSNTTLRGSDVDAVWALPDLQDLLDEWLLCGWQARPHDALRDPYFPRRSVSPNDKYAALVAAAGYLPLTLSGEDYLELLPVTWRAINDYGIRLDYRTYDSPELGRWRRQHSGVTAKRGLWEVHYDPYDLSQVFVRTQEGWVTAPWTHLPMVAAPFADFTWRHARKLAVQAGRDDTSETEVARVLDELLTRAQAGPRSDKATARVAARTRVAAAAHRPPPREEPAAAGSGSADDAGGGGQLAAVVPFGVFDADAEASRW
;
A
#
# COMPACT_ATOMS: atom_id res chain seq x y z
N MET A 1 -18.26 12.56 15.96
CA MET A 1 -18.66 11.87 14.72
C MET A 1 -18.87 12.81 13.50
N ARG A 2 -18.05 13.87 13.33
CA ARG A 2 -18.20 14.81 12.17
C ARG A 2 -17.35 14.45 10.95
N GLY A 3 -16.40 13.50 11.05
CA GLY A 3 -15.50 13.17 9.95
C GLY A 3 -16.06 12.21 8.89
N LYS A 4 -17.06 11.41 9.24
CA LYS A 4 -17.63 10.40 8.33
C LYS A 4 -18.37 11.03 7.14
N GLY A 5 -19.10 12.11 7.37
CA GLY A 5 -19.87 12.80 6.33
C GLY A 5 -19.01 13.41 5.22
N ILE A 6 -17.79 13.88 5.52
CA ILE A 6 -16.87 14.43 4.50
C ILE A 6 -16.38 13.31 3.59
N VAL A 7 -16.00 12.17 4.15
CA VAL A 7 -15.54 10.99 3.38
C VAL A 7 -16.66 10.45 2.49
N GLU A 8 -17.86 10.31 3.03
CA GLU A 8 -19.05 9.87 2.28
C GLU A 8 -19.38 10.83 1.12
N ALA A 9 -19.31 12.14 1.37
CA ALA A 9 -19.52 13.15 0.33
C ALA A 9 -18.45 13.09 -0.76
N THR A 10 -17.18 12.83 -0.39
CA THR A 10 -16.09 12.66 -1.36
C THR A 10 -16.29 11.41 -2.23
N PHE A 11 -16.67 10.27 -1.64
CA PHE A 11 -16.99 9.07 -2.42
C PHE A 11 -18.21 9.25 -3.32
N ALA A 12 -19.24 9.96 -2.85
CA ALA A 12 -20.38 10.30 -3.68
C ALA A 12 -19.97 11.17 -4.88
N ALA A 13 -19.07 12.13 -4.66
CA ALA A 13 -18.54 12.98 -5.72
C ALA A 13 -17.69 12.19 -6.73
N ILE A 14 -16.80 11.29 -6.27
CA ILE A 14 -16.04 10.40 -7.15
C ILE A 14 -17.00 9.57 -8.01
N ASN A 15 -18.04 9.01 -7.42
CA ASN A 15 -19.00 8.21 -8.14
C ASN A 15 -19.78 9.00 -9.20
N THR A 16 -20.20 10.22 -8.88
CA THR A 16 -21.03 11.05 -9.77
C THR A 16 -20.25 11.92 -10.75
N LEU A 17 -19.02 12.30 -10.44
CA LEU A 17 -18.22 13.19 -11.28
C LEU A 17 -17.11 12.50 -12.03
N PHE A 18 -16.77 11.29 -11.64
CA PHE A 18 -15.72 10.48 -12.28
C PHE A 18 -16.28 9.13 -12.77
N CYS A 19 -16.70 8.23 -11.86
CA CYS A 19 -17.03 6.85 -12.22
C CYS A 19 -18.11 6.74 -13.30
N GLN A 20 -19.12 7.60 -13.28
CA GLN A 20 -20.22 7.57 -14.28
C GLN A 20 -19.75 7.87 -15.71
N HIS A 21 -18.57 8.52 -15.88
CA HIS A 21 -18.00 8.84 -17.18
C HIS A 21 -16.98 7.80 -17.65
N VAL A 22 -16.61 6.84 -16.78
CA VAL A 22 -15.68 5.77 -17.12
C VAL A 22 -16.40 4.69 -17.95
N ALA A 23 -15.78 4.25 -19.04
CA ALA A 23 -16.31 3.18 -19.87
C ALA A 23 -16.56 1.91 -19.04
N ALA A 24 -17.63 1.19 -19.33
CA ALA A 24 -18.08 0.01 -18.61
C ALA A 24 -18.55 0.27 -17.16
N TYR A 25 -18.95 1.50 -16.83
CA TYR A 25 -19.60 1.80 -15.55
C TYR A 25 -20.96 1.11 -15.46
N THR A 26 -21.14 0.28 -14.42
CA THR A 26 -22.34 -0.55 -14.25
C THR A 26 -23.40 0.04 -13.31
N GLY A 27 -23.23 1.29 -12.89
CA GLY A 27 -24.14 1.98 -11.97
C GLY A 27 -23.67 2.00 -10.52
N SER A 28 -24.26 2.90 -9.74
CA SER A 28 -23.87 3.16 -8.34
C SER A 28 -24.45 2.16 -7.34
N ASN A 29 -25.47 1.40 -7.71
CA ASN A 29 -26.09 0.40 -6.85
C ASN A 29 -26.51 -0.86 -7.63
N THR A 30 -26.84 -1.91 -6.90
CA THR A 30 -27.23 -3.21 -7.48
C THR A 30 -28.55 -3.16 -8.26
N THR A 31 -29.43 -2.21 -7.97
CA THR A 31 -30.73 -2.05 -8.62
C THR A 31 -30.62 -1.36 -9.98
N LEU A 32 -29.59 -0.49 -10.13
CA LEU A 32 -29.31 0.24 -11.37
C LEU A 32 -28.18 -0.42 -12.18
N ARG A 33 -27.78 -1.62 -11.79
CA ARG A 33 -26.77 -2.38 -12.53
C ARG A 33 -27.30 -2.66 -13.93
N GLY A 34 -26.64 -2.08 -14.93
CA GLY A 34 -26.82 -2.44 -16.32
C GLY A 34 -26.42 -3.90 -16.59
N SER A 35 -26.65 -4.37 -17.81
CA SER A 35 -26.19 -5.69 -18.27
C SER A 35 -24.71 -5.88 -17.97
N ASP A 36 -24.30 -7.12 -17.68
CA ASP A 36 -22.90 -7.50 -17.51
C ASP A 36 -22.09 -6.98 -18.72
N VAL A 37 -21.29 -5.95 -18.46
CA VAL A 37 -20.38 -5.39 -19.46
C VAL A 37 -19.00 -5.97 -19.17
N ASP A 38 -18.31 -6.41 -20.21
CA ASP A 38 -16.94 -6.88 -20.07
C ASP A 38 -16.03 -5.76 -19.52
N ALA A 39 -15.09 -6.12 -18.65
CA ALA A 39 -14.15 -5.17 -18.07
C ALA A 39 -13.26 -4.59 -19.19
N VAL A 40 -13.34 -3.28 -19.40
CA VAL A 40 -12.56 -2.55 -20.42
C VAL A 40 -11.23 -2.09 -19.87
N TRP A 41 -11.16 -1.79 -18.57
CA TRP A 41 -10.00 -1.20 -17.91
C TRP A 41 -9.18 -2.24 -17.13
N ALA A 42 -7.86 -2.20 -17.29
CA ALA A 42 -6.98 -2.77 -16.29
C ALA A 42 -6.99 -1.87 -15.03
N LEU A 43 -6.82 -2.46 -13.86
CA LEU A 43 -6.91 -1.71 -12.61
C LEU A 43 -5.82 -0.63 -12.47
N PRO A 44 -4.56 -0.84 -12.91
CA PRO A 44 -3.56 0.22 -12.92
C PRO A 44 -3.97 1.41 -13.80
N ASP A 45 -4.46 1.17 -15.03
CA ASP A 45 -4.87 2.23 -15.95
C ASP A 45 -6.04 3.04 -15.38
N LEU A 46 -6.97 2.35 -14.68
CA LEU A 46 -8.09 3.02 -14.01
C LEU A 46 -7.61 3.85 -12.80
N GLN A 47 -6.59 3.38 -12.10
CA GLN A 47 -5.97 4.12 -11.00
C GLN A 47 -5.28 5.38 -11.53
N ASP A 48 -4.50 5.27 -12.59
CA ASP A 48 -3.82 6.41 -13.21
C ASP A 48 -4.84 7.48 -13.67
N LEU A 49 -5.94 7.04 -14.31
CA LEU A 49 -7.02 7.95 -14.70
C LEU A 49 -7.71 8.62 -13.50
N LEU A 50 -7.90 7.91 -12.41
CA LEU A 50 -8.45 8.47 -11.17
C LEU A 50 -7.50 9.48 -10.54
N ASP A 51 -6.22 9.17 -10.52
CA ASP A 51 -5.19 10.05 -9.96
C ASP A 51 -5.08 11.36 -10.79
N GLU A 52 -5.12 11.26 -12.12
CA GLU A 52 -5.18 12.42 -12.99
C GLU A 52 -6.42 13.28 -12.71
N TRP A 53 -7.60 12.66 -12.61
CA TRP A 53 -8.82 13.38 -12.29
C TRP A 53 -8.79 14.04 -10.90
N LEU A 54 -8.22 13.37 -9.90
CA LEU A 54 -8.06 13.93 -8.56
C LEU A 54 -7.13 15.13 -8.55
N LEU A 55 -5.98 15.03 -9.20
CA LEU A 55 -4.95 16.08 -9.20
C LEU A 55 -5.36 17.28 -10.04
N CYS A 56 -5.78 17.04 -11.28
CA CYS A 56 -6.07 18.11 -12.25
C CYS A 56 -7.51 18.66 -12.14
N GLY A 57 -8.45 17.84 -11.72
CA GLY A 57 -9.86 18.21 -11.64
C GLY A 57 -10.32 18.55 -10.21
N TRP A 58 -10.29 17.54 -9.33
CA TRP A 58 -10.88 17.65 -8.01
C TRP A 58 -10.14 18.62 -7.08
N GLN A 59 -8.82 18.52 -7.01
CA GLN A 59 -8.00 19.36 -6.13
C GLN A 59 -7.89 20.81 -6.59
N ALA A 60 -8.04 21.06 -7.87
CA ALA A 60 -8.03 22.42 -8.43
C ALA A 60 -9.40 23.13 -8.40
N ARG A 61 -10.49 22.38 -8.18
CA ARG A 61 -11.85 22.93 -8.20
C ARG A 61 -12.22 23.55 -6.87
N PRO A 62 -12.83 24.76 -6.82
CA PRO A 62 -13.41 25.33 -5.61
C PRO A 62 -14.53 24.46 -5.04
N HIS A 63 -14.55 24.29 -3.71
CA HIS A 63 -15.58 23.55 -2.98
C HIS A 63 -16.30 24.43 -1.99
N ASP A 64 -17.61 24.35 -1.96
CA ASP A 64 -18.43 25.18 -1.04
C ASP A 64 -18.17 24.90 0.45
N ALA A 65 -17.69 23.71 0.78
CA ALA A 65 -17.28 23.35 2.13
C ALA A 65 -15.92 23.94 2.55
N LEU A 66 -15.10 24.36 1.57
CA LEU A 66 -13.80 24.98 1.83
C LEU A 66 -13.91 26.48 1.69
N ARG A 67 -13.52 27.20 2.75
CA ARG A 67 -13.59 28.66 2.79
C ARG A 67 -12.18 29.24 2.91
N ASP A 68 -11.99 30.38 2.25
CA ASP A 68 -10.77 31.17 2.38
C ASP A 68 -10.63 31.64 3.84
N PRO A 69 -9.45 31.45 4.49
CA PRO A 69 -9.22 31.90 5.86
C PRO A 69 -9.43 33.41 6.06
N TYR A 70 -9.11 34.23 5.06
CA TYR A 70 -9.18 35.65 5.10
C TYR A 70 -10.50 36.20 4.54
N PHE A 71 -11.13 35.47 3.61
CA PHE A 71 -12.40 35.85 2.99
C PHE A 71 -13.42 34.71 3.10
N PRO A 72 -14.10 34.55 4.25
CA PRO A 72 -14.98 33.41 4.54
C PRO A 72 -16.14 33.19 3.56
N ARG A 73 -16.47 34.21 2.74
CA ARG A 73 -17.52 34.09 1.70
C ARG A 73 -17.00 33.48 0.40
N ARG A 74 -15.68 33.38 0.22
CA ARG A 74 -15.05 32.83 -0.99
C ARG A 74 -14.83 31.35 -0.80
N SER A 75 -15.38 30.54 -1.69
CA SER A 75 -15.02 29.11 -1.80
C SER A 75 -13.64 28.99 -2.46
N VAL A 76 -12.83 28.08 -1.97
CA VAL A 76 -11.47 27.83 -2.47
C VAL A 76 -11.32 26.37 -2.83
N SER A 77 -10.32 26.07 -3.67
CA SER A 77 -9.94 24.70 -3.97
C SER A 77 -9.17 24.06 -2.81
N PRO A 78 -9.07 22.72 -2.75
CA PRO A 78 -8.19 22.03 -1.81
C PRO A 78 -6.74 22.54 -1.89
N ASN A 79 -6.21 22.75 -3.11
CA ASN A 79 -4.86 23.25 -3.33
C ASN A 79 -4.69 24.68 -2.76
N ASP A 80 -5.62 25.60 -3.05
CA ASP A 80 -5.55 26.95 -2.50
C ASP A 80 -5.62 26.95 -0.97
N LYS A 81 -6.50 26.12 -0.41
CA LYS A 81 -6.61 25.97 1.05
C LYS A 81 -5.34 25.46 1.68
N TYR A 82 -4.74 24.45 1.05
CA TYR A 82 -3.48 23.89 1.48
C TYR A 82 -2.35 24.92 1.42
N ALA A 83 -2.22 25.62 0.29
CA ALA A 83 -1.22 26.67 0.11
C ALA A 83 -1.36 27.79 1.16
N ALA A 84 -2.60 28.25 1.43
CA ALA A 84 -2.85 29.27 2.46
C ALA A 84 -2.49 28.78 3.86
N LEU A 85 -2.76 27.53 4.20
CA LEU A 85 -2.41 26.94 5.48
C LEU A 85 -0.89 26.77 5.64
N VAL A 86 -0.20 26.33 4.58
CA VAL A 86 1.26 26.24 4.57
C VAL A 86 1.91 27.62 4.71
N ALA A 87 1.40 28.63 4.02
CA ALA A 87 1.88 30.02 4.18
C ALA A 87 1.72 30.55 5.59
N ALA A 88 0.64 30.18 6.29
CA ALA A 88 0.36 30.59 7.65
C ALA A 88 1.14 29.82 8.72
N ALA A 89 1.31 28.51 8.55
CA ALA A 89 1.89 27.61 9.56
C ALA A 89 3.36 27.25 9.28
N GLY A 90 3.86 27.52 8.07
CA GLY A 90 5.10 27.00 7.55
C GLY A 90 4.95 25.55 7.03
N TYR A 91 5.83 25.17 6.13
CA TYR A 91 5.91 23.82 5.61
C TYR A 91 7.11 23.09 6.23
N LEU A 92 6.83 22.03 6.96
CA LEU A 92 7.86 21.13 7.47
C LEU A 92 7.77 19.80 6.71
N PRO A 93 8.64 19.55 5.72
CA PRO A 93 8.63 18.27 5.02
C PRO A 93 9.11 17.18 5.98
N LEU A 94 8.26 16.19 6.21
CA LEU A 94 8.62 14.96 6.89
C LEU A 94 8.98 13.94 5.82
N THR A 95 10.27 13.63 5.68
CA THR A 95 10.70 12.49 4.86
C THR A 95 10.50 11.22 5.66
N LEU A 96 9.53 10.39 5.26
CA LEU A 96 9.34 9.08 5.86
C LEU A 96 10.46 8.16 5.39
N SER A 97 11.17 7.58 6.35
CA SER A 97 12.13 6.51 6.10
C SER A 97 11.43 5.16 5.93
N GLY A 98 12.14 4.14 5.44
CA GLY A 98 11.61 2.78 5.41
C GLY A 98 11.25 2.26 6.82
N GLU A 99 11.97 2.69 7.85
CA GLU A 99 11.70 2.32 9.24
C GLU A 99 10.40 2.97 9.75
N ASP A 100 10.14 4.24 9.42
CA ASP A 100 8.88 4.91 9.75
C ASP A 100 7.69 4.20 9.11
N TYR A 101 7.86 3.69 7.88
CA TYR A 101 6.84 2.87 7.25
C TYR A 101 6.55 1.60 8.04
N LEU A 102 7.59 0.89 8.51
CA LEU A 102 7.41 -0.31 9.32
C LEU A 102 6.68 -0.01 10.64
N GLU A 103 6.95 1.13 11.27
CA GLU A 103 6.26 1.55 12.50
C GLU A 103 4.77 1.83 12.29
N LEU A 104 4.35 2.21 11.07
CA LEU A 104 2.95 2.46 10.74
C LEU A 104 2.15 1.17 10.47
N LEU A 105 2.81 0.03 10.25
CA LEU A 105 2.16 -1.25 10.00
C LEU A 105 1.42 -1.77 11.24
N PRO A 106 0.36 -2.56 11.07
CA PRO A 106 -0.29 -3.27 12.15
C PRO A 106 0.68 -4.09 13.00
N VAL A 107 0.53 -4.03 14.30
CA VAL A 107 1.41 -4.66 15.28
C VAL A 107 0.73 -5.84 15.99
N THR A 108 1.50 -6.89 16.23
CA THR A 108 1.15 -8.00 17.10
C THR A 108 2.34 -8.39 17.96
N TRP A 109 2.06 -9.04 19.10
CA TRP A 109 3.11 -9.46 20.04
C TRP A 109 3.23 -10.98 20.00
N ARG A 110 4.42 -11.50 19.69
CA ARG A 110 4.70 -12.94 19.54
C ARG A 110 6.02 -13.33 20.17
N ALA A 111 6.14 -14.61 20.54
CA ALA A 111 7.41 -15.19 20.95
C ALA A 111 8.23 -15.59 19.71
N ILE A 112 9.55 -15.45 19.80
CA ILE A 112 10.48 -16.03 18.83
C ILE A 112 10.88 -17.41 19.34
N ASN A 113 10.32 -18.44 18.73
CA ASN A 113 10.56 -19.83 19.05
C ASN A 113 11.72 -20.42 18.24
N ASP A 114 12.06 -21.69 18.42
CA ASP A 114 13.10 -22.36 17.64
C ASP A 114 12.79 -22.42 16.14
N TYR A 115 11.50 -22.49 15.80
CA TYR A 115 11.01 -22.51 14.43
C TYR A 115 10.70 -21.10 13.88
N GLY A 116 11.02 -20.03 14.62
CA GLY A 116 10.71 -18.67 14.28
C GLY A 116 9.44 -18.15 14.97
N ILE A 117 8.67 -17.36 14.26
CA ILE A 117 7.46 -16.65 14.74
C ILE A 117 6.22 -17.24 14.10
N ARG A 118 5.21 -17.55 14.91
CA ARG A 118 3.92 -18.03 14.43
C ARG A 118 2.87 -16.91 14.47
N LEU A 119 2.28 -16.61 13.29
CA LEU A 119 1.21 -15.63 13.14
C LEU A 119 0.11 -16.19 12.24
N ASP A 120 -1.11 -16.33 12.77
CA ASP A 120 -2.30 -16.74 12.04
C ASP A 120 -2.09 -17.98 11.16
N TYR A 121 -1.57 -19.05 11.77
CA TYR A 121 -1.23 -20.34 11.13
C TYR A 121 -0.12 -20.27 10.09
N ARG A 122 0.69 -19.22 10.11
CA ARG A 122 1.89 -19.06 9.27
C ARG A 122 3.12 -18.99 10.15
N THR A 123 4.20 -19.58 9.67
CA THR A 123 5.50 -19.60 10.35
C THR A 123 6.48 -18.73 9.57
N TYR A 124 7.07 -17.76 10.24
CA TYR A 124 8.03 -16.83 9.68
C TYR A 124 9.38 -17.03 10.36
N ASP A 125 10.44 -17.13 9.58
CA ASP A 125 11.77 -17.35 10.14
C ASP A 125 12.87 -16.65 9.34
N SER A 126 13.94 -16.29 10.04
CA SER A 126 15.16 -15.73 9.48
C SER A 126 16.36 -16.21 10.30
N PRO A 127 17.52 -16.48 9.68
CA PRO A 127 18.76 -16.74 10.41
C PRO A 127 19.12 -15.62 11.40
N GLU A 128 18.78 -14.38 11.09
CA GLU A 128 19.03 -13.22 11.93
C GLU A 128 18.28 -13.26 13.27
N LEU A 129 17.15 -13.98 13.33
CA LEU A 129 16.41 -14.20 14.57
C LEU A 129 17.11 -15.17 15.54
N GLY A 130 18.18 -15.85 15.10
CA GLY A 130 18.85 -16.90 15.85
C GLY A 130 19.23 -16.51 17.27
N ARG A 131 19.77 -15.31 17.46
CA ARG A 131 20.19 -14.79 18.77
C ARG A 131 19.02 -14.45 19.71
N TRP A 132 17.80 -14.24 19.16
CA TRP A 132 16.63 -13.84 19.92
C TRP A 132 15.68 -14.99 20.24
N ARG A 133 15.97 -16.20 19.73
CA ARG A 133 15.14 -17.38 19.96
C ARG A 133 15.06 -17.72 21.45
N ARG A 134 13.84 -18.00 21.92
CA ARG A 134 13.53 -18.32 23.34
C ARG A 134 13.92 -17.23 24.33
N GLN A 135 14.22 -16.02 23.87
CA GLN A 135 14.54 -14.90 24.74
C GLN A 135 13.35 -13.97 24.94
N HIS A 136 13.39 -13.25 26.04
CA HIS A 136 12.44 -12.19 26.33
C HIS A 136 12.87 -10.88 25.69
N SER A 137 11.91 -10.14 25.11
CA SER A 137 12.15 -8.82 24.50
C SER A 137 12.58 -7.75 25.51
N GLY A 138 12.38 -8.00 26.82
CA GLY A 138 12.55 -6.99 27.86
C GLY A 138 11.28 -6.19 28.17
N VAL A 139 10.25 -6.28 27.34
CA VAL A 139 8.99 -5.56 27.54
C VAL A 139 8.08 -6.35 28.50
N THR A 140 8.16 -6.03 29.80
CA THR A 140 7.39 -6.73 30.83
C THR A 140 5.89 -6.57 30.68
N ALA A 141 5.40 -5.42 30.24
CA ALA A 141 3.99 -5.16 29.97
C ALA A 141 3.38 -6.09 28.89
N LYS A 142 4.21 -6.68 28.05
CA LYS A 142 3.85 -7.63 26.99
C LYS A 142 4.35 -9.05 27.27
N ARG A 143 4.61 -9.37 28.55
CA ARG A 143 5.08 -10.69 29.02
C ARG A 143 6.34 -11.19 28.32
N GLY A 144 7.22 -10.26 27.93
CA GLY A 144 8.47 -10.57 27.21
C GLY A 144 8.29 -10.98 25.74
N LEU A 145 7.09 -10.82 25.17
CA LEU A 145 6.85 -11.03 23.75
C LEU A 145 7.53 -9.95 22.93
N TRP A 146 7.87 -10.28 21.69
CA TRP A 146 8.47 -9.41 20.72
C TRP A 146 7.41 -8.68 19.90
N GLU A 147 7.69 -7.44 19.55
CA GLU A 147 6.89 -6.63 18.67
C GLU A 147 7.09 -7.09 17.23
N VAL A 148 6.00 -7.48 16.56
CA VAL A 148 6.00 -8.00 15.20
C VAL A 148 5.01 -7.19 14.38
N HIS A 149 5.52 -6.53 13.35
CA HIS A 149 4.73 -5.76 12.39
C HIS A 149 4.51 -6.61 11.13
N TYR A 150 3.36 -6.45 10.49
CA TYR A 150 3.03 -7.18 9.28
C TYR A 150 2.16 -6.31 8.36
N ASP A 151 2.31 -6.50 7.06
CA ASP A 151 1.44 -5.87 6.08
C ASP A 151 0.27 -6.81 5.74
N PRO A 152 -1.00 -6.44 6.01
CA PRO A 152 -2.15 -7.27 5.65
C PRO A 152 -2.29 -7.51 4.14
N TYR A 153 -1.65 -6.70 3.32
CA TYR A 153 -1.66 -6.81 1.85
C TYR A 153 -0.49 -7.61 1.30
N ASP A 154 0.57 -7.80 2.09
CA ASP A 154 1.71 -8.64 1.74
C ASP A 154 2.16 -9.49 2.94
N LEU A 155 1.66 -10.70 3.02
CA LEU A 155 1.97 -11.67 4.07
C LEU A 155 3.20 -12.53 3.76
N SER A 156 3.98 -12.18 2.76
CA SER A 156 5.21 -12.91 2.41
C SER A 156 6.30 -12.78 3.48
N GLN A 157 6.20 -11.77 4.34
CA GLN A 157 7.17 -11.48 5.39
C GLN A 157 6.55 -10.73 6.57
N VAL A 158 7.26 -10.76 7.71
CA VAL A 158 6.96 -9.93 8.88
C VAL A 158 8.23 -9.21 9.34
N PHE A 159 8.05 -8.15 10.09
CA PHE A 159 9.13 -7.32 10.59
C PHE A 159 9.14 -7.36 12.11
N VAL A 160 10.26 -7.74 12.68
CA VAL A 160 10.43 -7.90 14.14
C VAL A 160 11.27 -6.76 14.66
N ARG A 161 10.75 -6.03 15.63
CA ARG A 161 11.50 -4.99 16.32
C ARG A 161 12.39 -5.63 17.36
N THR A 162 13.69 -5.54 17.16
CA THR A 162 14.70 -6.02 18.10
C THR A 162 15.43 -4.85 18.77
N GLN A 163 16.29 -5.13 19.72
CA GLN A 163 17.13 -4.12 20.36
C GLN A 163 18.19 -3.54 19.40
N GLU A 164 18.49 -4.24 18.32
CA GLU A 164 19.48 -3.85 17.31
C GLU A 164 18.84 -3.28 16.03
N GLY A 165 17.53 -3.11 16.02
CA GLY A 165 16.77 -2.61 14.87
C GLY A 165 15.75 -3.63 14.33
N TRP A 166 15.34 -3.44 13.09
CA TRP A 166 14.35 -4.27 12.44
C TRP A 166 14.97 -5.51 11.81
N VAL A 167 14.35 -6.67 12.05
CA VAL A 167 14.69 -7.94 11.42
C VAL A 167 13.52 -8.38 10.56
N THR A 168 13.78 -8.62 9.28
CA THR A 168 12.80 -9.16 8.35
C THR A 168 12.81 -10.68 8.41
N ALA A 169 11.64 -11.28 8.65
CA ALA A 169 11.47 -12.72 8.65
C ALA A 169 10.49 -13.13 7.53
N PRO A 170 10.97 -13.78 6.46
CA PRO A 170 10.12 -14.30 5.40
C PRO A 170 9.26 -15.47 5.89
N TRP A 171 8.14 -15.68 5.24
CA TRP A 171 7.31 -16.85 5.44
C TRP A 171 8.05 -18.13 4.99
N THR A 172 8.08 -19.15 5.84
CA THR A 172 8.88 -20.37 5.58
C THR A 172 8.43 -21.15 4.34
N HIS A 173 7.16 -21.01 3.94
CA HIS A 173 6.61 -21.63 2.73
C HIS A 173 6.56 -20.67 1.52
N LEU A 174 7.18 -19.51 1.60
CA LEU A 174 7.23 -18.55 0.50
C LEU A 174 7.73 -19.13 -0.81
N PRO A 175 8.75 -20.04 -0.85
CA PRO A 175 9.21 -20.66 -2.08
C PRO A 175 8.16 -21.55 -2.80
N MET A 176 7.08 -21.94 -2.10
CA MET A 176 6.01 -22.74 -2.67
C MET A 176 4.96 -21.90 -3.43
N VAL A 177 5.05 -20.58 -3.38
CA VAL A 177 4.01 -19.69 -3.89
C VAL A 177 4.60 -18.74 -4.94
N ALA A 178 3.95 -18.64 -6.08
CA ALA A 178 4.43 -17.89 -7.24
C ALA A 178 4.42 -16.35 -7.08
N ALA A 179 3.70 -15.79 -6.09
CA ALA A 179 3.56 -14.36 -5.92
C ALA A 179 3.26 -13.98 -4.46
N PRO A 180 3.56 -12.73 -4.04
CA PRO A 180 3.07 -12.18 -2.77
C PRO A 180 1.55 -12.27 -2.66
N PHE A 181 1.04 -12.40 -1.45
CA PHE A 181 -0.39 -12.59 -1.21
C PHE A 181 -0.86 -11.82 0.03
N ALA A 182 -2.11 -11.39 0.01
CA ALA A 182 -2.73 -10.64 1.09
C ALA A 182 -3.50 -11.56 2.07
N ASP A 183 -3.84 -11.02 3.23
CA ASP A 183 -4.58 -11.75 4.27
C ASP A 183 -5.92 -12.30 3.77
N PHE A 184 -6.67 -11.53 2.99
CA PHE A 184 -7.93 -12.02 2.42
C PHE A 184 -7.73 -13.19 1.43
N THR A 185 -6.58 -13.24 0.71
CA THR A 185 -6.23 -14.35 -0.18
C THR A 185 -5.91 -15.61 0.61
N TRP A 186 -5.13 -15.47 1.69
CA TRP A 186 -4.85 -16.57 2.62
C TRP A 186 -6.12 -17.15 3.23
N ARG A 187 -7.00 -16.28 3.76
CA ARG A 187 -8.28 -16.72 4.32
C ARG A 187 -9.17 -17.42 3.28
N HIS A 188 -9.13 -16.95 2.03
CA HIS A 188 -9.87 -17.61 0.95
C HIS A 188 -9.27 -18.98 0.61
N ALA A 189 -7.94 -19.10 0.53
CA ALA A 189 -7.25 -20.39 0.32
C ALA A 189 -7.58 -21.40 1.42
N ARG A 190 -7.64 -20.98 2.70
CA ARG A 190 -8.07 -21.84 3.81
C ARG A 190 -9.51 -22.34 3.64
N LYS A 191 -10.43 -21.47 3.25
CA LYS A 191 -11.82 -21.88 2.96
C LYS A 191 -11.89 -22.92 1.83
N LEU A 192 -11.10 -22.73 0.77
CA LEU A 192 -11.02 -23.69 -0.32
C LEU A 192 -10.41 -25.03 0.13
N ALA A 193 -9.42 -25.01 1.01
CA ALA A 193 -8.84 -26.22 1.59
C ALA A 193 -9.90 -27.04 2.34
N VAL A 194 -10.70 -26.40 3.21
CA VAL A 194 -11.82 -27.05 3.92
C VAL A 194 -12.84 -27.61 2.93
N GLN A 195 -13.23 -26.86 1.91
CA GLN A 195 -14.18 -27.30 0.89
C GLN A 195 -13.68 -28.52 0.09
N ALA A 196 -12.35 -28.61 -0.09
CA ALA A 196 -11.71 -29.74 -0.74
C ALA A 196 -11.41 -30.92 0.20
N GLY A 197 -11.86 -30.86 1.47
CA GLY A 197 -11.57 -31.89 2.47
C GLY A 197 -10.11 -31.95 2.92
N ARG A 198 -9.33 -30.89 2.71
CA ARG A 198 -7.94 -30.76 3.16
C ARG A 198 -7.88 -30.14 4.55
N ASP A 199 -6.79 -30.36 5.27
CA ASP A 199 -6.55 -29.78 6.59
C ASP A 199 -6.16 -28.30 6.47
N ASP A 200 -7.04 -27.41 6.92
CA ASP A 200 -6.81 -25.94 6.91
C ASP A 200 -5.91 -25.47 8.07
N THR A 201 -5.54 -26.37 8.99
CA THR A 201 -4.54 -26.10 10.03
C THR A 201 -3.12 -26.44 9.57
N SER A 202 -2.99 -27.24 8.51
CA SER A 202 -1.73 -27.57 7.87
C SER A 202 -1.27 -26.44 6.96
N GLU A 203 -0.21 -25.76 7.37
CA GLU A 203 0.39 -24.65 6.62
C GLU A 203 0.77 -25.04 5.18
N THR A 204 1.34 -26.22 5.03
CA THR A 204 1.74 -26.77 3.72
C THR A 204 0.56 -27.02 2.78
N GLU A 205 -0.54 -27.58 3.31
CA GLU A 205 -1.74 -27.83 2.49
C GLU A 205 -2.39 -26.54 2.05
N VAL A 206 -2.47 -25.54 2.92
CA VAL A 206 -2.99 -24.23 2.57
C VAL A 206 -2.06 -23.52 1.58
N ALA A 207 -0.74 -23.65 1.71
CA ALA A 207 0.23 -23.08 0.75
C ALA A 207 0.03 -23.67 -0.66
N ARG A 208 -0.22 -24.97 -0.79
CA ARG A 208 -0.56 -25.59 -2.09
C ARG A 208 -1.84 -25.02 -2.70
N VAL A 209 -2.89 -24.94 -1.89
CA VAL A 209 -4.17 -24.37 -2.35
C VAL A 209 -3.99 -22.91 -2.78
N LEU A 210 -3.17 -22.15 -2.05
CA LEU A 210 -2.84 -20.77 -2.38
C LEU A 210 -2.09 -20.69 -3.73
N ASP A 211 -1.10 -21.54 -3.94
CA ASP A 211 -0.35 -21.59 -5.21
C ASP A 211 -1.25 -22.00 -6.38
N GLU A 212 -2.08 -23.03 -6.21
CA GLU A 212 -3.10 -23.44 -7.18
C GLU A 212 -4.05 -22.29 -7.53
N LEU A 213 -4.45 -21.50 -6.53
CA LEU A 213 -5.31 -20.33 -6.68
C LEU A 213 -4.63 -19.22 -7.50
N LEU A 214 -3.39 -18.87 -7.13
CA LEU A 214 -2.64 -17.81 -7.78
C LEU A 214 -2.27 -18.16 -9.21
N THR A 215 -1.83 -19.40 -9.44
CA THR A 215 -1.52 -19.93 -10.78
C THR A 215 -2.76 -19.90 -11.69
N ARG A 216 -3.91 -20.34 -11.17
CA ARG A 216 -5.18 -20.31 -11.91
C ARG A 216 -5.60 -18.89 -12.26
N ALA A 217 -5.40 -17.95 -11.34
CA ALA A 217 -5.70 -16.54 -11.59
C ALA A 217 -4.78 -15.90 -12.63
N GLN A 218 -3.53 -16.37 -12.72
CA GLN A 218 -2.58 -15.92 -13.74
C GLN A 218 -2.87 -16.50 -15.12
N ALA A 219 -3.44 -17.71 -15.18
CA ALA A 219 -3.75 -18.41 -16.45
C ALA A 219 -4.90 -17.77 -17.25
N GLY A 220 -5.66 -16.83 -16.65
CA GLY A 220 -6.69 -16.06 -17.36
C GLY A 220 -8.12 -16.65 -17.33
N PRO A 221 -9.02 -16.27 -18.23
CA PRO A 221 -10.48 -16.36 -18.09
C PRO A 221 -11.10 -17.77 -18.11
N ARG A 222 -10.32 -18.82 -18.17
CA ARG A 222 -10.81 -20.19 -17.91
C ARG A 222 -11.05 -20.45 -16.42
N SER A 223 -10.65 -19.50 -15.57
CA SER A 223 -10.77 -19.61 -14.13
C SER A 223 -12.05 -18.98 -13.59
N ASP A 224 -12.48 -19.42 -12.41
CA ASP A 224 -13.60 -18.83 -11.68
C ASP A 224 -13.39 -17.32 -11.50
N LYS A 225 -14.41 -16.51 -11.88
CA LYS A 225 -14.39 -15.04 -11.81
C LYS A 225 -14.05 -14.51 -10.41
N ALA A 226 -14.46 -15.20 -9.34
CA ALA A 226 -14.15 -14.83 -7.96
C ALA A 226 -12.67 -14.96 -7.65
N THR A 227 -12.05 -16.04 -8.08
CA THR A 227 -10.63 -16.34 -7.91
C THR A 227 -9.75 -15.32 -8.64
N ALA A 228 -10.11 -14.98 -9.89
CA ALA A 228 -9.41 -13.96 -10.68
C ALA A 228 -9.46 -12.57 -10.00
N ARG A 229 -10.63 -12.18 -9.44
CA ARG A 229 -10.77 -10.92 -8.69
C ARG A 229 -9.90 -10.87 -7.44
N VAL A 230 -9.85 -11.96 -6.67
CA VAL A 230 -9.01 -12.05 -5.46
C VAL A 230 -7.54 -11.88 -5.82
N ALA A 231 -7.04 -12.58 -6.81
CA ALA A 231 -5.65 -12.49 -7.23
C ALA A 231 -5.28 -11.12 -7.83
N ALA A 232 -6.18 -10.51 -8.60
CA ALA A 232 -5.98 -9.15 -9.13
C ALA A 232 -5.86 -8.13 -7.97
N ARG A 233 -6.76 -8.19 -6.99
CA ARG A 233 -6.69 -7.31 -5.81
C ARG A 233 -5.42 -7.50 -5.00
N THR A 234 -4.97 -8.73 -4.82
CA THR A 234 -3.71 -9.02 -4.11
C THR A 234 -2.51 -8.39 -4.81
N ARG A 235 -2.41 -8.54 -6.14
CA ARG A 235 -1.29 -7.95 -6.92
C ARG A 235 -1.26 -6.44 -6.85
N VAL A 236 -2.41 -5.79 -6.95
CA VAL A 236 -2.50 -4.32 -6.88
C VAL A 236 -2.15 -3.83 -5.48
N ALA A 237 -2.67 -4.48 -4.45
CA ALA A 237 -2.36 -4.13 -3.06
C ALA A 237 -0.85 -4.29 -2.78
N ALA A 238 -0.25 -5.39 -3.20
CA ALA A 238 1.19 -5.63 -3.04
C ALA A 238 2.05 -4.62 -3.83
N ALA A 239 1.61 -4.24 -5.04
CA ALA A 239 2.32 -3.22 -5.84
C ALA A 239 2.25 -1.83 -5.19
N ALA A 240 1.09 -1.45 -4.64
CA ALA A 240 0.88 -0.16 -3.99
C ALA A 240 1.67 -0.01 -2.66
N HIS A 241 2.00 -1.13 -2.02
CA HIS A 241 2.70 -1.17 -0.73
C HIS A 241 4.19 -1.56 -0.85
N ARG A 242 4.70 -1.67 -2.07
CA ARG A 242 6.13 -1.96 -2.25
C ARG A 242 6.94 -0.73 -1.85
N PRO A 243 7.78 -0.80 -0.80
CA PRO A 243 8.66 0.31 -0.46
C PRO A 243 9.55 0.63 -1.66
N PRO A 244 9.89 1.91 -1.89
CA PRO A 244 10.80 2.27 -2.96
C PRO A 244 12.11 1.48 -2.83
N PRO A 245 12.72 1.06 -3.94
CA PRO A 245 13.98 0.34 -3.89
C PRO A 245 14.99 1.17 -3.09
N ARG A 246 15.63 0.53 -2.12
CA ARG A 246 16.69 1.15 -1.33
C ARG A 246 17.78 1.58 -2.31
N GLU A 247 17.98 2.88 -2.47
CA GLU A 247 19.15 3.38 -3.17
C GLU A 247 20.36 2.96 -2.32
N GLU A 248 21.11 1.97 -2.78
CA GLU A 248 22.42 1.67 -2.21
C GLU A 248 23.25 2.95 -2.35
N PRO A 249 23.85 3.44 -1.25
CA PRO A 249 24.76 4.57 -1.36
C PRO A 249 25.84 4.18 -2.34
N ALA A 250 25.92 4.93 -3.46
CA ALA A 250 26.94 4.74 -4.47
C ALA A 250 28.30 4.70 -3.76
N ALA A 251 28.98 3.58 -3.85
CA ALA A 251 30.30 3.40 -3.30
C ALA A 251 31.16 4.56 -3.77
N ALA A 252 31.67 5.34 -2.84
CA ALA A 252 32.56 6.45 -3.11
C ALA A 252 33.82 5.89 -3.81
N GLY A 253 33.79 5.92 -5.14
CA GLY A 253 34.93 5.63 -5.99
C GLY A 253 35.93 6.78 -5.83
N SER A 254 37.05 6.51 -5.20
CA SER A 254 38.25 7.35 -5.28
C SER A 254 38.71 7.43 -6.73
N GLY A 255 38.47 8.54 -7.40
CA GLY A 255 38.93 8.85 -8.74
C GLY A 255 39.38 10.29 -8.80
N SER A 256 40.68 10.46 -9.02
CA SER A 256 41.45 11.70 -9.15
C SER A 256 40.85 12.71 -10.13
N ALA A 257 41.09 13.95 -9.81
CA ALA A 257 40.87 15.10 -10.69
C ALA A 257 41.52 14.92 -12.08
N ASP A 258 40.81 15.29 -13.12
CA ASP A 258 41.19 16.29 -14.08
C ASP A 258 40.14 16.43 -15.20
N ASP A 259 39.90 17.66 -15.51
CA ASP A 259 39.57 18.29 -16.79
C ASP A 259 38.08 18.50 -17.19
N ALA A 260 37.81 19.78 -17.20
CA ALA A 260 37.07 20.66 -18.12
C ALA A 260 35.73 20.24 -18.78
N GLY A 261 34.71 21.02 -18.49
CA GLY A 261 33.83 21.60 -19.50
C GLY A 261 32.59 20.81 -19.92
N GLY A 262 31.45 21.18 -19.35
CA GLY A 262 30.17 20.77 -19.89
C GLY A 262 29.05 20.92 -18.86
N GLY A 263 28.48 22.15 -18.75
CA GLY A 263 27.32 22.40 -17.90
C GLY A 263 26.07 21.64 -18.36
N GLY A 264 25.92 20.43 -17.92
CA GLY A 264 24.65 19.72 -17.92
C GLY A 264 23.95 19.99 -16.59
N GLN A 265 22.94 20.85 -16.63
CA GLN A 265 22.07 21.10 -15.51
C GLN A 265 21.38 19.78 -15.14
N LEU A 266 21.83 19.17 -14.03
CA LEU A 266 21.15 18.03 -13.46
C LEU A 266 19.73 18.48 -13.12
N ALA A 267 18.75 17.86 -13.75
CA ALA A 267 17.35 18.06 -13.43
C ALA A 267 17.20 17.80 -11.92
N ALA A 268 16.81 18.85 -11.18
CA ALA A 268 16.51 18.71 -9.78
C ALA A 268 15.38 17.68 -9.64
N VAL A 269 15.65 16.56 -8.99
CA VAL A 269 14.61 15.63 -8.58
C VAL A 269 13.78 16.37 -7.56
N VAL A 270 12.59 16.85 -7.99
CA VAL A 270 11.63 17.48 -7.08
C VAL A 270 11.01 16.35 -6.27
N PRO A 271 11.18 16.31 -4.94
CA PRO A 271 10.52 15.30 -4.12
C PRO A 271 9.02 15.39 -4.28
N PHE A 272 8.35 14.26 -4.29
CA PHE A 272 6.91 14.13 -4.41
C PHE A 272 6.24 15.08 -3.39
N GLY A 273 5.52 16.11 -3.88
CA GLY A 273 4.75 17.01 -3.02
C GLY A 273 5.23 18.47 -2.91
N VAL A 274 6.27 18.88 -3.61
CA VAL A 274 6.58 20.31 -3.69
C VAL A 274 5.74 20.93 -4.81
N PHE A 275 4.57 21.44 -4.46
CA PHE A 275 3.74 22.26 -5.34
C PHE A 275 4.24 23.69 -5.28
N ASP A 276 4.74 24.22 -6.39
CA ASP A 276 5.09 25.63 -6.52
C ASP A 276 3.86 26.41 -6.95
N ALA A 277 3.19 27.01 -5.95
CA ALA A 277 1.98 27.77 -6.16
C ALA A 277 2.16 29.00 -7.05
N ASP A 278 3.36 29.61 -7.06
CA ASP A 278 3.66 30.80 -7.87
C ASP A 278 3.92 30.43 -9.32
N ALA A 279 4.55 29.28 -9.58
CA ALA A 279 4.76 28.77 -10.93
C ALA A 279 3.46 28.31 -11.59
N GLU A 280 2.52 27.74 -10.86
CA GLU A 280 1.20 27.35 -11.37
C GLU A 280 0.25 28.56 -11.51
N ALA A 281 0.25 29.51 -10.59
CA ALA A 281 -0.56 30.72 -10.69
C ALA A 281 -0.20 31.58 -11.92
N SER A 282 1.02 31.49 -12.42
CA SER A 282 1.47 32.21 -13.63
C SER A 282 1.07 31.53 -14.95
N ARG A 283 0.47 30.34 -14.91
CA ARG A 283 -0.01 29.60 -16.09
C ARG A 283 -1.50 29.77 -16.36
N TRP A 284 -2.21 30.45 -15.48
CA TRP A 284 -3.64 30.80 -15.60
C TRP A 284 -3.81 32.32 -15.57
#